data_15022f9d471fa560ae13ca3fd5119e86
#
_entry.id   15022f9d471fa560ae13ca3fd5119e86
#
_cell.length_a   1.000
_cell.length_b   1.000
_cell.length_c   1.000
_cell.angle_alpha   90.00
_cell.angle_beta   90.00
_cell.angle_gamma   90.00
#
_symmetry.space_group_name_H-M   'P 1'
#
loop_
_entity.id
_entity.type
_entity.pdbx_description
1 polymer ?
#
loop_
_entity_poly.entity_id
_entity_poly.type
_entity_poly.pdbx_seq_one_letter_code
_entity_poly.pdbx_strand_id
1 'polypeptide(L)'
;MKASQFLISTLKEAPADAEVVSHKLMTRAGLIKKLGAGIYNYMPMGLRVIRKVEAIVREEMNRAGAIEMTMPVVQPAELWQETGRFDKMGPELLRIKDRHGRDFVIQPTSEEVVTDVVRQEVRSYKQLPKNFYQIQTKFRDERRPRFGLMRGREFTMKDAYSFDRDVASAKASYQVMAGAYRKIFDRFGLTYRAVAADSGAIGGDLSEEFQVIAATGEDAIVYCPSSSYAANIEKAEALAPSQPRGAATQALTKTATPGKSTCEDVAVLLNVPLSTTVKSLVLATDTLNEQGEIVKSQVWLLLLRGDHDMNEVKVGKLPGMDTGFRFATVPEIEAHFGSKPGYLGPI
;
A
#
# COMPACT_ATOMS: atom_id res chain seq x y z
N MET A 1 32.42 2.75 -27.09
CA MET A 1 32.79 3.26 -25.74
C MET A 1 33.82 2.33 -25.16
N LYS A 2 34.94 2.84 -24.67
CA LYS A 2 35.99 2.03 -24.04
C LYS A 2 35.72 1.92 -22.54
N ALA A 3 35.95 0.73 -21.95
CA ALA A 3 35.74 0.50 -20.52
C ALA A 3 36.63 1.46 -19.66
N SER A 4 37.81 1.79 -20.13
CA SER A 4 38.72 2.74 -19.47
C SER A 4 38.20 4.19 -19.43
N GLN A 5 37.18 4.53 -20.20
CA GLN A 5 36.54 5.84 -20.23
C GLN A 5 35.15 5.83 -19.58
N PHE A 6 34.74 4.71 -19.00
CA PHE A 6 33.43 4.53 -18.40
C PHE A 6 33.59 4.27 -16.90
N LEU A 7 32.83 4.96 -16.07
CA LEU A 7 32.88 4.76 -14.63
C LEU A 7 32.18 3.46 -14.24
N ILE A 8 32.99 2.46 -13.88
CA ILE A 8 32.55 1.18 -13.33
C ILE A 8 33.06 1.08 -11.91
N SER A 9 32.14 1.16 -10.94
CA SER A 9 32.45 1.16 -9.50
C SER A 9 31.84 -0.07 -8.83
N THR A 10 32.53 -1.21 -8.94
CA THR A 10 32.10 -2.44 -8.26
C THR A 10 32.64 -2.53 -6.84
N LEU A 11 31.92 -3.21 -5.95
CA LEU A 11 32.34 -3.48 -4.58
C LEU A 11 32.54 -4.97 -4.37
N LYS A 12 33.57 -5.33 -3.61
CA LYS A 12 33.81 -6.71 -3.21
C LYS A 12 32.74 -7.20 -2.22
N GLU A 13 32.40 -6.37 -1.25
CA GLU A 13 31.41 -6.67 -0.22
C GLU A 13 30.18 -5.75 -0.36
N ALA A 14 29.03 -6.25 0.05
CA ALA A 14 27.83 -5.43 0.14
C ALA A 14 27.89 -4.54 1.39
N PRO A 15 27.29 -3.32 1.35
CA PRO A 15 27.12 -2.51 2.56
C PRO A 15 26.34 -3.27 3.63
N ALA A 16 26.67 -3.00 4.90
CA ALA A 16 26.04 -3.69 6.03
C ALA A 16 24.52 -3.46 6.15
N ASP A 17 24.04 -2.30 5.64
CA ASP A 17 22.63 -1.94 5.60
C ASP A 17 21.87 -2.53 4.40
N ALA A 18 22.52 -3.26 3.52
CA ALA A 18 21.89 -3.96 2.42
C ALA A 18 21.38 -5.34 2.88
N GLU A 19 20.10 -5.46 3.13
CA GLU A 19 19.48 -6.68 3.66
C GLU A 19 19.10 -7.66 2.53
N VAL A 20 18.33 -7.19 1.54
CA VAL A 20 17.81 -8.04 0.46
C VAL A 20 18.82 -8.24 -0.68
N VAL A 21 18.69 -9.36 -1.39
CA VAL A 21 19.62 -9.78 -2.45
C VAL A 21 19.70 -8.73 -3.56
N SER A 22 18.58 -8.15 -4.00
CA SER A 22 18.57 -7.13 -5.04
C SER A 22 19.38 -5.89 -4.65
N HIS A 23 19.22 -5.39 -3.42
CA HIS A 23 19.99 -4.26 -2.92
C HIS A 23 21.49 -4.57 -2.87
N LYS A 24 21.85 -5.75 -2.33
CA LYS A 24 23.24 -6.21 -2.30
C LYS A 24 23.88 -6.27 -3.68
N LEU A 25 23.20 -6.91 -4.63
CA LEU A 25 23.72 -7.09 -6.00
C LEU A 25 23.82 -5.76 -6.75
N MET A 26 22.80 -4.91 -6.70
CA MET A 26 22.83 -3.61 -7.39
C MET A 26 23.96 -2.72 -6.87
N THR A 27 24.16 -2.68 -5.56
CA THR A 27 25.24 -1.87 -4.96
C THR A 27 26.63 -2.46 -5.29
N ARG A 28 26.80 -3.78 -5.17
CA ARG A 28 28.06 -4.44 -5.51
C ARG A 28 28.42 -4.31 -6.99
N ALA A 29 27.43 -4.41 -7.87
CA ALA A 29 27.64 -4.24 -9.31
C ALA A 29 27.87 -2.76 -9.73
N GLY A 30 27.80 -1.81 -8.79
CA GLY A 30 27.96 -0.39 -9.08
C GLY A 30 26.84 0.19 -9.93
N LEU A 31 25.61 -0.35 -9.81
CA LEU A 31 24.44 0.15 -10.51
C LEU A 31 23.82 1.36 -9.77
N ILE A 32 23.85 1.32 -8.45
CA ILE A 32 23.32 2.37 -7.57
C ILE A 32 24.33 2.75 -6.50
N LYS A 33 24.21 3.98 -6.01
CA LYS A 33 24.99 4.48 -4.86
C LYS A 33 24.08 5.29 -3.95
N LYS A 34 24.00 4.90 -2.70
CA LYS A 34 23.21 5.59 -1.68
C LYS A 34 23.73 7.01 -1.47
N LEU A 35 22.83 7.99 -1.51
CA LEU A 35 23.08 9.38 -1.16
C LEU A 35 22.53 9.70 0.23
N GLY A 36 21.34 9.22 0.53
CA GLY A 36 20.66 9.36 1.80
C GLY A 36 19.71 8.20 2.04
N ALA A 37 19.00 8.20 3.16
CA ALA A 37 18.00 7.18 3.45
C ALA A 37 16.90 7.18 2.39
N GLY A 38 16.78 6.09 1.61
CA GLY A 38 15.82 5.96 0.52
C GLY A 38 16.09 6.84 -0.71
N ILE A 39 17.30 7.43 -0.83
CA ILE A 39 17.69 8.29 -1.95
C ILE A 39 18.97 7.73 -2.56
N TYR A 40 18.95 7.44 -3.86
CA TYR A 40 20.02 6.77 -4.57
C TYR A 40 20.42 7.49 -5.85
N ASN A 41 21.73 7.52 -6.13
CA ASN A 41 22.24 7.83 -7.45
C ASN A 41 22.15 6.58 -8.33
N TYR A 42 21.62 6.73 -9.54
CA TYR A 42 21.79 5.72 -10.57
C TYR A 42 23.14 5.94 -11.25
N MET A 43 24.06 5.01 -11.03
CA MET A 43 25.38 5.05 -11.64
C MET A 43 25.30 4.78 -13.15
N PRO A 44 26.34 5.07 -13.96
CA PRO A 44 26.26 4.94 -15.41
C PRO A 44 25.74 3.61 -15.94
N MET A 45 26.10 2.50 -15.30
CA MET A 45 25.55 1.17 -15.65
C MET A 45 24.08 1.02 -15.22
N GLY A 46 23.73 1.50 -14.03
CA GLY A 46 22.35 1.50 -13.53
C GLY A 46 21.42 2.33 -14.41
N LEU A 47 21.90 3.51 -14.86
CA LEU A 47 21.15 4.36 -15.78
C LEU A 47 20.86 3.66 -17.12
N ARG A 48 21.79 2.86 -17.61
CA ARG A 48 21.57 2.06 -18.85
C ARG A 48 20.49 0.99 -18.65
N VAL A 49 20.46 0.37 -17.48
CA VAL A 49 19.43 -0.63 -17.14
C VAL A 49 18.06 0.04 -17.06
N ILE A 50 17.94 1.14 -16.31
CA ILE A 50 16.64 1.80 -16.13
C ILE A 50 16.10 2.35 -17.44
N ARG A 51 16.95 2.89 -18.31
CA ARG A 51 16.54 3.32 -19.67
C ARG A 51 16.01 2.20 -20.55
N LYS A 52 16.51 0.96 -20.41
CA LYS A 52 15.93 -0.20 -21.09
C LYS A 52 14.55 -0.55 -20.54
N VAL A 53 14.39 -0.49 -19.22
CA VAL A 53 13.09 -0.68 -18.56
C VAL A 53 12.10 0.37 -19.05
N GLU A 54 12.48 1.65 -19.02
CA GLU A 54 11.67 2.77 -19.51
C GLU A 54 11.26 2.60 -20.97
N ALA A 55 12.19 2.14 -21.84
CA ALA A 55 11.91 1.91 -23.26
C ALA A 55 10.81 0.86 -23.45
N ILE A 56 10.89 -0.27 -22.74
CA ILE A 56 9.86 -1.33 -22.79
C ILE A 56 8.51 -0.79 -22.32
N VAL A 57 8.48 -0.08 -21.20
CA VAL A 57 7.26 0.54 -20.66
C VAL A 57 6.67 1.51 -21.69
N ARG A 58 7.48 2.43 -22.22
CA ARG A 58 7.04 3.43 -23.20
C ARG A 58 6.45 2.79 -24.47
N GLU A 59 7.09 1.76 -24.98
CA GLU A 59 6.61 1.05 -26.16
C GLU A 59 5.23 0.41 -25.93
N GLU A 60 5.02 -0.25 -24.81
CA GLU A 60 3.72 -0.89 -24.51
C GLU A 60 2.63 0.13 -24.18
N MET A 61 2.96 1.21 -23.50
CA MET A 61 2.02 2.30 -23.27
C MET A 61 1.58 2.96 -24.58
N ASN A 62 2.51 3.24 -25.47
CA ASN A 62 2.22 3.80 -26.80
C ASN A 62 1.39 2.82 -27.65
N ARG A 63 1.69 1.52 -27.63
CA ARG A 63 0.88 0.49 -28.31
C ARG A 63 -0.54 0.40 -27.76
N ALA A 64 -0.72 0.69 -26.48
CA ALA A 64 -2.03 0.76 -25.84
C ALA A 64 -2.79 2.06 -26.17
N GLY A 65 -2.22 2.98 -26.95
CA GLY A 65 -2.82 4.26 -27.33
C GLY A 65 -2.73 5.35 -26.26
N ALA A 66 -1.91 5.17 -25.23
CA ALA A 66 -1.66 6.21 -24.23
C ALA A 66 -0.73 7.30 -24.79
N ILE A 67 -0.91 8.53 -24.35
CA ILE A 67 -0.21 9.73 -24.83
C ILE A 67 0.82 10.14 -23.78
N GLU A 68 2.09 10.17 -24.16
CA GLU A 68 3.16 10.59 -23.25
C GLU A 68 3.14 12.11 -23.07
N MET A 69 3.27 12.57 -21.83
CA MET A 69 3.49 13.94 -21.44
C MET A 69 4.45 14.00 -20.26
N THR A 70 4.90 15.17 -19.86
CA THR A 70 5.73 15.38 -18.66
C THR A 70 5.13 16.51 -17.84
N MET A 71 4.85 16.23 -16.58
CA MET A 71 4.29 17.18 -15.62
C MET A 71 5.35 17.63 -14.61
N PRO A 72 5.23 18.85 -14.03
CA PRO A 72 6.20 19.37 -13.07
C PRO A 72 6.32 18.50 -11.81
N VAL A 73 7.54 18.39 -11.27
CA VAL A 73 7.80 17.75 -9.98
C VAL A 73 7.31 18.63 -8.82
N VAL A 74 7.47 19.94 -8.94
CA VAL A 74 6.96 20.92 -7.96
C VAL A 74 5.58 21.36 -8.40
N GLN A 75 4.59 21.19 -7.53
CA GLN A 75 3.18 21.40 -7.82
C GLN A 75 2.57 22.42 -6.85
N PRO A 76 1.68 23.34 -7.33
CA PRO A 76 0.96 24.25 -6.45
C PRO A 76 0.12 23.50 -5.42
N ALA A 77 0.15 23.93 -4.16
CA ALA A 77 -0.60 23.30 -3.09
C ALA A 77 -2.13 23.43 -3.27
N GLU A 78 -2.57 24.48 -3.97
CA GLU A 78 -3.99 24.76 -4.21
C GLU A 78 -4.71 23.60 -4.91
N LEU A 79 -4.04 22.94 -5.86
CA LEU A 79 -4.63 21.76 -6.56
C LEU A 79 -4.88 20.61 -5.60
N TRP A 80 -3.99 20.42 -4.64
CA TRP A 80 -4.11 19.38 -3.60
C TRP A 80 -5.13 19.74 -2.53
N GLN A 81 -5.28 21.03 -2.23
CA GLN A 81 -6.31 21.55 -1.33
C GLN A 81 -7.70 21.41 -1.95
N GLU A 82 -7.87 21.68 -3.25
CA GLU A 82 -9.11 21.51 -3.99
C GLU A 82 -9.68 20.08 -3.88
N THR A 83 -8.80 19.07 -3.90
CA THR A 83 -9.20 17.64 -3.76
C THR A 83 -9.31 17.18 -2.30
N GLY A 84 -8.91 17.98 -1.34
CA GLY A 84 -8.78 17.61 0.07
C GLY A 84 -7.63 16.63 0.35
N ARG A 85 -6.82 16.29 -0.66
CA ARG A 85 -5.70 15.35 -0.50
C ARG A 85 -4.47 15.99 0.13
N PHE A 86 -4.41 17.32 0.19
CA PHE A 86 -3.31 18.01 0.88
C PHE A 86 -3.17 17.54 2.34
N ASP A 87 -4.27 17.39 3.07
CA ASP A 87 -4.27 16.90 4.44
C ASP A 87 -4.35 15.38 4.52
N LYS A 88 -5.18 14.77 3.67
CA LYS A 88 -5.42 13.31 3.67
C LYS A 88 -4.16 12.48 3.40
N MET A 89 -3.22 12.98 2.57
CA MET A 89 -1.94 12.32 2.31
C MET A 89 -0.99 12.30 3.52
N GLY A 90 -1.30 13.08 4.55
CA GLY A 90 -0.53 13.09 5.78
C GLY A 90 0.94 13.51 5.60
N PRO A 91 1.84 12.97 6.43
CA PRO A 91 3.26 13.35 6.43
C PRO A 91 4.06 12.84 5.22
N GLU A 92 3.54 11.90 4.45
CA GLU A 92 4.22 11.41 3.24
C GLU A 92 4.27 12.46 2.11
N LEU A 93 3.35 13.43 2.14
CA LEU A 93 3.35 14.55 1.22
C LEU A 93 4.40 15.58 1.66
N LEU A 94 5.50 15.70 0.91
CA LEU A 94 6.52 16.70 1.19
C LEU A 94 6.03 18.10 0.76
N ARG A 95 5.80 18.94 1.76
CA ARG A 95 5.33 20.33 1.60
C ARG A 95 6.51 21.27 1.67
N ILE A 96 6.55 22.24 0.77
CA ILE A 96 7.61 23.25 0.70
C ILE A 96 6.99 24.65 0.51
N LYS A 97 7.77 25.67 0.82
CA LYS A 97 7.42 27.06 0.52
C LYS A 97 8.43 27.67 -0.45
N ASP A 98 7.94 28.46 -1.39
CA ASP A 98 8.83 29.28 -2.22
C ASP A 98 9.35 30.50 -1.44
N ARG A 99 10.23 31.30 -2.09
CA ARG A 99 10.79 32.51 -1.48
C ARG A 99 9.76 33.59 -1.14
N HIS A 100 8.55 33.48 -1.68
CA HIS A 100 7.44 34.40 -1.43
C HIS A 100 6.44 33.86 -0.40
N GLY A 101 6.76 32.70 0.22
CA GLY A 101 5.92 32.08 1.23
C GLY A 101 4.72 31.29 0.68
N ARG A 102 4.62 31.08 -0.63
CA ARG A 102 3.54 30.28 -1.24
C ARG A 102 3.81 28.81 -1.03
N ASP A 103 2.74 28.06 -0.76
CA ASP A 103 2.81 26.63 -0.53
C ASP A 103 2.88 25.84 -1.84
N PHE A 104 3.77 24.86 -1.86
CA PHE A 104 3.94 23.88 -2.93
C PHE A 104 4.12 22.50 -2.33
N VAL A 105 4.01 21.48 -3.17
CA VAL A 105 4.33 20.10 -2.81
C VAL A 105 5.32 19.52 -3.83
N ILE A 106 6.12 18.56 -3.39
CA ILE A 106 6.87 17.69 -4.30
C ILE A 106 5.99 16.49 -4.62
N GLN A 107 5.77 16.24 -5.90
CA GLN A 107 4.79 15.25 -6.37
C GLN A 107 5.01 13.84 -5.81
N PRO A 108 4.07 13.28 -5.04
CA PRO A 108 4.02 11.84 -4.76
C PRO A 108 3.29 11.07 -5.86
N THR A 109 2.46 11.78 -6.62
CA THR A 109 1.62 11.34 -7.75
C THR A 109 1.12 12.59 -8.49
N SER A 110 0.34 12.50 -9.57
CA SER A 110 0.00 13.65 -10.40
C SER A 110 -1.48 13.73 -10.84
N GLU A 111 -2.39 13.11 -10.10
CA GLU A 111 -3.83 13.15 -10.41
C GLU A 111 -4.34 14.58 -10.50
N GLU A 112 -3.94 15.44 -9.58
CA GLU A 112 -4.37 16.82 -9.51
C GLU A 112 -3.94 17.60 -10.75
N VAL A 113 -2.66 17.48 -11.12
CA VAL A 113 -2.08 18.22 -12.25
C VAL A 113 -2.64 17.75 -13.58
N VAL A 114 -2.73 16.44 -13.81
CA VAL A 114 -3.27 15.91 -15.07
C VAL A 114 -4.76 16.25 -15.22
N THR A 115 -5.50 16.24 -14.12
CA THR A 115 -6.91 16.64 -14.13
C THR A 115 -7.07 18.12 -14.46
N ASP A 116 -6.21 18.96 -13.92
CA ASP A 116 -6.22 20.39 -14.25
C ASP A 116 -5.89 20.64 -15.74
N VAL A 117 -4.89 19.94 -16.29
CA VAL A 117 -4.59 19.99 -17.73
C VAL A 117 -5.79 19.57 -18.57
N VAL A 118 -6.43 18.45 -18.23
CA VAL A 118 -7.60 17.96 -18.98
C VAL A 118 -8.77 18.92 -18.86
N ARG A 119 -9.01 19.50 -17.68
CA ARG A 119 -10.04 20.53 -17.46
C ARG A 119 -9.85 21.74 -18.37
N GLN A 120 -8.61 22.13 -18.65
CA GLN A 120 -8.29 23.28 -19.49
C GLN A 120 -8.32 22.95 -20.99
N GLU A 121 -7.90 21.76 -21.40
CA GLU A 121 -7.66 21.40 -22.79
C GLU A 121 -8.81 20.64 -23.44
N VAL A 122 -9.57 19.81 -22.69
CA VAL A 122 -10.68 19.04 -23.22
C VAL A 122 -11.98 19.86 -23.20
N ARG A 123 -12.40 20.27 -24.38
CA ARG A 123 -13.56 21.17 -24.58
C ARG A 123 -14.86 20.43 -24.90
N SER A 124 -14.81 19.14 -25.20
CA SER A 124 -15.97 18.35 -25.58
C SER A 124 -15.79 16.88 -25.18
N TYR A 125 -16.88 16.25 -24.74
CA TYR A 125 -16.92 14.81 -24.49
C TYR A 125 -16.57 13.95 -25.71
N LYS A 126 -16.67 14.51 -26.91
CA LYS A 126 -16.27 13.85 -28.17
C LYS A 126 -14.76 13.63 -28.27
N GLN A 127 -13.96 14.35 -27.48
CA GLN A 127 -12.51 14.19 -27.41
C GLN A 127 -12.10 13.03 -26.51
N LEU A 128 -13.04 12.45 -25.72
CA LEU A 128 -12.82 11.30 -24.84
C LEU A 128 -13.11 9.97 -25.59
N PRO A 129 -12.49 8.86 -25.21
CA PRO A 129 -11.56 8.74 -24.09
C PRO A 129 -10.17 9.31 -24.39
N LYS A 130 -9.43 9.65 -23.34
CA LYS A 130 -8.02 10.00 -23.39
C LYS A 130 -7.28 9.28 -22.26
N ASN A 131 -6.05 8.86 -22.53
CA ASN A 131 -5.18 8.29 -21.53
C ASN A 131 -3.81 8.96 -21.66
N PHE A 132 -3.40 9.65 -20.62
CA PHE A 132 -2.10 10.32 -20.54
C PHE A 132 -1.18 9.54 -19.62
N TYR A 133 0.11 9.50 -19.92
CA TYR A 133 1.08 8.91 -19.03
C TYR A 133 2.37 9.72 -19.00
N GLN A 134 3.14 9.53 -17.96
CA GLN A 134 4.51 10.02 -17.84
C GLN A 134 5.43 8.96 -17.24
N ILE A 135 6.72 9.13 -17.43
CA ILE A 135 7.78 8.44 -16.70
C ILE A 135 8.57 9.54 -16.01
N GLN A 136 8.36 9.71 -14.71
CA GLN A 136 8.84 10.88 -13.97
C GLN A 136 9.20 10.54 -12.54
N THR A 137 10.11 11.31 -11.97
CA THR A 137 10.50 11.24 -10.57
C THR A 137 9.31 11.56 -9.66
N LYS A 138 9.15 10.76 -8.62
CA LYS A 138 8.22 10.95 -7.50
C LYS A 138 9.01 11.05 -6.21
N PHE A 139 8.42 11.73 -5.24
CA PHE A 139 8.94 11.78 -3.89
C PHE A 139 7.82 11.50 -2.89
N ARG A 140 8.07 10.52 -1.98
CA ARG A 140 7.23 10.24 -0.83
C ARG A 140 8.11 10.27 0.40
N ASP A 141 7.73 11.05 1.41
CA ASP A 141 8.50 11.15 2.65
C ASP A 141 8.30 9.92 3.54
N GLU A 142 8.69 8.77 2.98
CA GLU A 142 8.59 7.47 3.61
C GLU A 142 9.33 7.44 4.96
N ARG A 143 8.62 7.09 6.01
CA ARG A 143 9.15 7.07 7.38
C ARG A 143 10.26 6.03 7.58
N ARG A 144 10.16 4.88 6.88
CA ARG A 144 11.08 3.75 7.03
C ARG A 144 11.52 3.23 5.67
N PRO A 145 12.33 3.98 4.92
CA PRO A 145 12.85 3.50 3.66
C PRO A 145 13.74 2.28 3.89
N ARG A 146 13.55 1.24 3.08
CA ARG A 146 14.25 -0.05 3.23
C ARG A 146 14.35 -0.79 1.91
N PHE A 147 15.13 -1.86 1.87
CA PHE A 147 15.27 -2.75 0.71
C PHE A 147 15.79 -2.06 -0.56
N GLY A 148 16.64 -1.03 -0.41
CA GLY A 148 17.25 -0.31 -1.53
C GLY A 148 16.20 0.45 -2.34
N LEU A 149 16.11 0.16 -3.65
CA LEU A 149 15.17 0.83 -4.55
C LEU A 149 13.71 0.38 -4.35
N MET A 150 13.43 -0.73 -3.67
CA MET A 150 12.07 -1.25 -3.53
C MET A 150 11.17 -0.32 -2.71
N ARG A 151 11.72 0.29 -1.65
CA ARG A 151 11.00 1.24 -0.81
C ARG A 151 11.87 2.47 -0.52
N GLY A 152 12.09 3.26 -1.58
CA GLY A 152 12.81 4.52 -1.54
C GLY A 152 11.89 5.71 -1.25
N ARG A 153 12.51 6.88 -1.01
CA ARG A 153 11.80 8.17 -0.88
C ARG A 153 11.69 8.88 -2.22
N GLU A 154 12.76 8.84 -3.02
CA GLU A 154 12.78 9.35 -4.38
C GLU A 154 12.92 8.18 -5.36
N PHE A 155 12.04 8.09 -6.34
CA PHE A 155 11.98 7.01 -7.30
C PHE A 155 11.33 7.44 -8.61
N THR A 156 11.58 6.69 -9.69
CA THR A 156 10.92 6.91 -10.97
C THR A 156 9.67 6.06 -11.06
N MET A 157 8.55 6.66 -11.43
CA MET A 157 7.28 6.00 -11.64
C MET A 157 6.81 6.21 -13.09
N LYS A 158 6.27 5.17 -13.73
CA LYS A 158 5.35 5.35 -14.81
C LYS A 158 3.95 5.47 -14.20
N ASP A 159 3.34 6.59 -14.34
CA ASP A 159 1.96 6.83 -13.95
C ASP A 159 1.12 7.18 -15.18
N ALA A 160 -0.12 6.67 -15.23
CA ALA A 160 -1.05 6.87 -16.34
C ALA A 160 -2.44 7.19 -15.80
N TYR A 161 -3.18 8.03 -16.53
CA TYR A 161 -4.43 8.62 -16.12
C TYR A 161 -5.40 8.59 -17.28
N SER A 162 -6.52 7.89 -17.15
CA SER A 162 -7.55 7.82 -18.15
C SER A 162 -8.73 8.73 -17.81
N PHE A 163 -9.31 9.33 -18.84
CA PHE A 163 -10.48 10.20 -18.78
C PHE A 163 -11.50 9.67 -19.76
N ASP A 164 -12.65 9.29 -19.25
CA ASP A 164 -13.67 8.55 -19.96
C ASP A 164 -15.04 9.24 -19.84
N ARG A 165 -15.97 8.92 -20.74
CA ARG A 165 -17.29 9.54 -20.74
C ARG A 165 -18.23 8.98 -19.69
N ASP A 166 -18.05 7.71 -19.35
CA ASP A 166 -18.90 6.95 -18.46
C ASP A 166 -18.14 5.78 -17.84
N VAL A 167 -18.75 5.13 -16.85
CA VAL A 167 -18.17 4.00 -16.13
C VAL A 167 -17.83 2.81 -17.05
N ALA A 168 -18.62 2.57 -18.08
CA ALA A 168 -18.38 1.46 -19.00
C ALA A 168 -17.11 1.71 -19.83
N SER A 169 -16.91 2.93 -20.33
CA SER A 169 -15.69 3.29 -21.04
C SER A 169 -14.47 3.32 -20.12
N ALA A 170 -14.63 3.77 -18.86
CA ALA A 170 -13.56 3.73 -17.87
C ALA A 170 -13.10 2.29 -17.57
N LYS A 171 -14.04 1.35 -17.44
CA LYS A 171 -13.72 -0.07 -17.31
C LYS A 171 -13.00 -0.63 -18.53
N ALA A 172 -13.38 -0.20 -19.74
CA ALA A 172 -12.67 -0.59 -20.96
C ALA A 172 -11.24 -0.05 -20.98
N SER A 173 -11.02 1.21 -20.62
CA SER A 173 -9.68 1.81 -20.46
C SER A 173 -8.85 1.07 -19.43
N TYR A 174 -9.44 0.68 -18.31
CA TYR A 174 -8.79 -0.13 -17.27
C TYR A 174 -8.29 -1.48 -17.85
N GLN A 175 -9.13 -2.18 -18.60
CA GLN A 175 -8.74 -3.47 -19.23
C GLN A 175 -7.63 -3.31 -20.28
N VAL A 176 -7.61 -2.20 -21.02
CA VAL A 176 -6.50 -1.88 -21.93
C VAL A 176 -5.20 -1.72 -21.17
N MET A 177 -5.23 -1.00 -20.04
CA MET A 177 -4.04 -0.83 -19.19
C MET A 177 -3.59 -2.15 -18.54
N ALA A 178 -4.52 -2.97 -18.04
CA ALA A 178 -4.20 -4.29 -17.52
C ALA A 178 -3.51 -5.17 -18.58
N GLY A 179 -3.98 -5.10 -19.83
CA GLY A 179 -3.35 -5.77 -20.97
C GLY A 179 -1.93 -5.25 -21.28
N ALA A 180 -1.72 -3.93 -21.20
CA ALA A 180 -0.41 -3.33 -21.39
C ALA A 180 0.58 -3.78 -20.29
N TYR A 181 0.13 -3.80 -19.02
CA TYR A 181 0.97 -4.24 -17.91
C TYR A 181 1.38 -5.70 -18.02
N ARG A 182 0.48 -6.61 -18.42
CA ARG A 182 0.85 -8.01 -18.69
C ARG A 182 1.99 -8.09 -19.69
N LYS A 183 1.89 -7.37 -20.82
CA LYS A 183 2.95 -7.35 -21.85
C LYS A 183 4.27 -6.78 -21.32
N ILE A 184 4.22 -5.75 -20.47
CA ILE A 184 5.41 -5.18 -19.84
C ILE A 184 6.10 -6.22 -18.96
N PHE A 185 5.38 -6.89 -18.07
CA PHE A 185 5.94 -7.89 -17.17
C PHE A 185 6.43 -9.14 -17.93
N ASP A 186 5.71 -9.57 -18.96
CA ASP A 186 6.13 -10.67 -19.85
C ASP A 186 7.46 -10.34 -20.56
N ARG A 187 7.59 -9.11 -21.06
CA ARG A 187 8.85 -8.64 -21.71
C ARG A 187 10.01 -8.51 -20.74
N PHE A 188 9.74 -8.29 -19.46
CA PHE A 188 10.76 -8.34 -18.42
C PHE A 188 11.16 -9.77 -18.05
N GLY A 189 10.42 -10.78 -18.51
CA GLY A 189 10.65 -12.18 -18.18
C GLY A 189 10.35 -12.51 -16.71
N LEU A 190 9.45 -11.78 -16.08
CA LEU A 190 9.12 -11.93 -14.67
C LEU A 190 7.93 -12.88 -14.48
N THR A 191 8.00 -13.71 -13.44
CA THR A 191 6.83 -14.45 -12.95
C THR A 191 6.02 -13.55 -12.04
N TYR A 192 4.77 -13.29 -12.38
CA TYR A 192 3.90 -12.38 -11.65
C TYR A 192 2.47 -12.90 -11.53
N ARG A 193 1.69 -12.27 -10.67
CA ARG A 193 0.24 -12.42 -10.56
C ARG A 193 -0.42 -11.03 -10.52
N ALA A 194 -1.52 -10.89 -11.24
CA ALA A 194 -2.43 -9.78 -11.01
C ALA A 194 -3.29 -10.17 -9.79
N VAL A 195 -3.19 -9.43 -8.70
CA VAL A 195 -3.86 -9.72 -7.44
C VAL A 195 -4.88 -8.63 -7.13
N ALA A 196 -6.04 -9.03 -6.62
CA ALA A 196 -7.01 -8.08 -6.12
C ALA A 196 -6.43 -7.34 -4.90
N ALA A 197 -6.46 -6.03 -4.93
CA ALA A 197 -5.87 -5.14 -3.92
C ALA A 197 -6.89 -4.14 -3.37
N ASP A 198 -6.57 -3.56 -2.23
CA ASP A 198 -7.33 -2.42 -1.69
C ASP A 198 -6.88 -1.13 -2.37
N SER A 199 -7.82 -0.21 -2.63
CA SER A 199 -7.52 1.05 -3.31
C SER A 199 -6.85 2.09 -2.41
N GLY A 200 -6.84 1.88 -1.11
CA GLY A 200 -6.22 2.77 -0.11
C GLY A 200 -6.74 4.20 -0.16
N ALA A 201 -5.86 5.16 0.13
CA ALA A 201 -6.19 6.59 0.16
C ALA A 201 -6.53 7.20 -1.21
N ILE A 202 -6.21 6.49 -2.31
CA ILE A 202 -6.54 6.93 -3.68
C ILE A 202 -8.04 6.77 -3.93
N GLY A 203 -8.68 5.74 -3.32
CA GLY A 203 -10.11 5.45 -3.47
C GLY A 203 -10.44 4.65 -4.74
N GLY A 204 -11.72 4.30 -4.91
CA GLY A 204 -12.23 3.49 -6.00
C GLY A 204 -12.55 2.04 -5.59
N ASP A 205 -13.32 1.33 -6.43
CA ASP A 205 -13.84 -0.01 -6.11
C ASP A 205 -13.04 -1.15 -6.76
N LEU A 206 -12.28 -0.83 -7.80
CA LEU A 206 -11.48 -1.78 -8.57
C LEU A 206 -10.01 -1.43 -8.45
N SER A 207 -9.25 -2.33 -7.84
CA SER A 207 -7.80 -2.22 -7.76
C SER A 207 -7.17 -3.59 -7.97
N GLU A 208 -6.16 -3.65 -8.83
CA GLU A 208 -5.30 -4.82 -9.03
C GLU A 208 -3.84 -4.40 -8.92
N GLU A 209 -3.04 -5.26 -8.35
CA GLU A 209 -1.59 -5.13 -8.27
C GLU A 209 -0.92 -6.24 -9.07
N PHE A 210 0.03 -5.88 -9.92
CA PHE A 210 0.87 -6.85 -10.62
C PHE A 210 2.06 -7.20 -9.72
N GLN A 211 1.91 -8.23 -8.91
CA GLN A 211 2.90 -8.67 -7.93
C GLN A 211 3.88 -9.66 -8.56
N VAL A 212 5.16 -9.34 -8.53
CA VAL A 212 6.25 -10.25 -8.93
C VAL A 212 6.48 -11.25 -7.80
N ILE A 213 6.47 -12.53 -8.14
CA ILE A 213 6.67 -13.61 -7.16
C ILE A 213 8.15 -13.67 -6.78
N ALA A 214 8.46 -13.39 -5.53
CA ALA A 214 9.81 -13.42 -4.99
C ALA A 214 9.80 -13.84 -3.52
N ALA A 215 10.81 -14.60 -3.08
CA ALA A 215 10.96 -14.99 -1.68
C ALA A 215 11.29 -13.82 -0.74
N THR A 216 11.74 -12.70 -1.30
CA THR A 216 12.15 -11.48 -0.57
C THR A 216 11.19 -10.32 -0.77
N GLY A 217 9.92 -10.60 -1.15
CA GLY A 217 8.87 -9.57 -1.28
C GLY A 217 8.45 -8.99 0.07
N GLU A 218 7.86 -7.80 0.05
CA GLU A 218 7.29 -7.18 1.24
C GLU A 218 5.90 -7.71 1.58
N ASP A 219 5.10 -8.00 0.55
CA ASP A 219 3.69 -8.37 0.70
C ASP A 219 3.50 -9.88 0.52
N ALA A 220 2.62 -10.44 1.35
CA ALA A 220 2.17 -11.81 1.20
C ALA A 220 0.92 -11.85 0.30
N ILE A 221 0.93 -12.74 -0.70
CA ILE A 221 -0.22 -12.98 -1.56
C ILE A 221 -0.73 -14.40 -1.39
N VAL A 222 -2.04 -14.55 -1.51
CA VAL A 222 -2.73 -15.84 -1.59
C VAL A 222 -3.13 -16.08 -3.04
N TYR A 223 -2.81 -17.24 -3.59
CA TYR A 223 -3.21 -17.59 -4.95
C TYR A 223 -3.63 -19.06 -5.05
N CYS A 224 -4.47 -19.35 -6.01
CA CYS A 224 -4.87 -20.72 -6.33
C CYS A 224 -4.02 -21.25 -7.49
N PRO A 225 -3.30 -22.39 -7.35
CA PRO A 225 -2.49 -22.94 -8.44
C PRO A 225 -3.30 -23.37 -9.66
N SER A 226 -4.58 -23.74 -9.48
CA SER A 226 -5.45 -24.29 -10.52
C SER A 226 -6.45 -23.28 -11.12
N SER A 227 -6.43 -22.03 -10.65
CA SER A 227 -7.30 -20.96 -11.15
C SER A 227 -6.58 -19.63 -11.27
N SER A 228 -7.27 -18.61 -11.79
CA SER A 228 -6.75 -17.24 -11.87
C SER A 228 -6.86 -16.46 -10.56
N TYR A 229 -7.41 -17.05 -9.49
CA TYR A 229 -7.57 -16.36 -8.21
C TYR A 229 -6.22 -16.02 -7.59
N ALA A 230 -6.03 -14.74 -7.31
CA ALA A 230 -4.95 -14.23 -6.50
C ALA A 230 -5.41 -12.94 -5.78
N ALA A 231 -5.01 -12.79 -4.53
CA ALA A 231 -5.34 -11.61 -3.74
C ALA A 231 -4.20 -11.29 -2.76
N ASN A 232 -4.01 -10.01 -2.46
CA ASN A 232 -3.22 -9.60 -1.31
C ASN A 232 -3.87 -10.18 -0.04
N ILE A 233 -3.04 -10.57 0.95
CA ILE A 233 -3.52 -11.18 2.19
C ILE A 233 -4.55 -10.30 2.92
N GLU A 234 -4.44 -8.98 2.77
CA GLU A 234 -5.38 -8.03 3.35
C GLU A 234 -6.79 -8.12 2.75
N LYS A 235 -6.89 -8.52 1.47
CA LYS A 235 -8.15 -8.64 0.74
C LYS A 235 -8.61 -10.08 0.55
N ALA A 236 -7.72 -11.05 0.76
CA ALA A 236 -8.05 -12.46 0.60
C ALA A 236 -9.18 -12.89 1.55
N GLU A 237 -10.15 -13.63 1.02
CA GLU A 237 -11.26 -14.17 1.80
C GLU A 237 -11.00 -15.62 2.17
N ALA A 238 -11.38 -15.99 3.38
CA ALA A 238 -11.39 -17.37 3.85
C ALA A 238 -12.84 -17.81 4.09
N LEU A 239 -13.15 -19.02 3.68
CA LEU A 239 -14.43 -19.62 4.00
C LEU A 239 -14.49 -19.96 5.50
N ALA A 240 -15.64 -19.73 6.10
CA ALA A 240 -15.89 -20.21 7.45
C ALA A 240 -15.80 -21.76 7.47
N PRO A 241 -15.36 -22.38 8.60
CA PRO A 241 -15.39 -23.82 8.73
C PRO A 241 -16.78 -24.37 8.45
N SER A 242 -16.87 -25.39 7.59
CA SER A 242 -18.15 -26.02 7.20
C SER A 242 -18.79 -26.86 8.30
N GLN A 243 -17.98 -27.30 9.26
CA GLN A 243 -18.46 -28.06 10.38
C GLN A 243 -19.00 -27.16 11.50
N PRO A 244 -20.21 -27.37 11.98
CA PRO A 244 -20.72 -26.63 13.12
C PRO A 244 -19.86 -26.91 14.35
N ARG A 245 -19.77 -25.92 15.24
CA ARG A 245 -19.08 -26.07 16.52
C ARG A 245 -19.75 -27.20 17.32
N GLY A 246 -18.96 -28.10 17.89
CA GLY A 246 -19.44 -29.16 18.77
C GLY A 246 -20.20 -28.59 19.99
N ALA A 247 -21.11 -29.37 20.55
CA ALA A 247 -21.78 -28.98 21.80
C ALA A 247 -20.77 -28.85 22.94
N ALA A 248 -21.07 -27.95 23.89
CA ALA A 248 -20.24 -27.81 25.08
C ALA A 248 -20.22 -29.14 25.86
N THR A 249 -19.05 -29.60 26.23
CA THR A 249 -18.83 -30.85 26.99
C THR A 249 -18.77 -30.63 28.50
N GLN A 250 -18.67 -29.39 28.93
CA GLN A 250 -18.58 -28.99 30.34
C GLN A 250 -19.43 -27.74 30.59
N ALA A 251 -19.86 -27.55 31.83
CA ALA A 251 -20.51 -26.32 32.26
C ALA A 251 -19.55 -25.13 32.18
N LEU A 252 -20.09 -23.92 32.00
CA LEU A 252 -19.31 -22.68 32.03
C LEU A 252 -18.66 -22.52 33.41
N THR A 253 -17.33 -22.40 33.43
CA THR A 253 -16.55 -22.24 34.65
C THR A 253 -15.55 -21.10 34.51
N LYS A 254 -15.23 -20.46 35.65
CA LYS A 254 -14.15 -19.48 35.71
C LYS A 254 -12.85 -20.16 36.12
N THR A 255 -11.80 -19.99 35.34
CA THR A 255 -10.47 -20.52 35.65
C THR A 255 -9.51 -19.36 35.88
N ALA A 256 -8.78 -19.40 37.00
CA ALA A 256 -7.79 -18.40 37.31
C ALA A 256 -6.57 -18.49 36.35
N THR A 257 -6.19 -17.37 35.77
CA THR A 257 -5.03 -17.26 34.84
C THR A 257 -4.04 -16.20 35.33
N PRO A 258 -3.46 -16.35 36.51
CA PRO A 258 -2.61 -15.31 37.13
C PRO A 258 -1.37 -15.02 36.27
N GLY A 259 -1.20 -13.75 35.87
CA GLY A 259 -0.09 -13.30 35.05
C GLY A 259 -0.09 -13.81 33.58
N LYS A 260 -1.21 -14.40 33.13
CA LYS A 260 -1.40 -14.92 31.78
C LYS A 260 -2.45 -14.11 31.05
N SER A 261 -2.02 -13.29 30.07
CA SER A 261 -2.88 -12.37 29.36
C SER A 261 -2.91 -12.60 27.83
N THR A 262 -2.04 -13.46 27.31
CA THR A 262 -2.01 -13.81 25.89
C THR A 262 -2.78 -15.12 25.64
N CYS A 263 -3.32 -15.29 24.42
CA CYS A 263 -3.98 -16.52 24.04
C CYS A 263 -3.04 -17.73 24.11
N GLU A 264 -1.77 -17.53 23.77
CA GLU A 264 -0.71 -18.53 23.80
C GLU A 264 -0.46 -19.02 25.24
N ASP A 265 -0.30 -18.10 26.18
CA ASP A 265 -0.07 -18.43 27.59
C ASP A 265 -1.27 -19.14 28.21
N VAL A 266 -2.48 -18.69 27.88
CA VAL A 266 -3.72 -19.32 28.34
C VAL A 266 -3.91 -20.70 27.75
N ALA A 267 -3.63 -20.88 26.45
CA ALA A 267 -3.69 -22.19 25.78
C ALA A 267 -2.76 -23.21 26.45
N VAL A 268 -1.53 -22.79 26.77
CA VAL A 268 -0.56 -23.64 27.48
C VAL A 268 -1.06 -23.97 28.90
N LEU A 269 -1.52 -22.98 29.65
CA LEU A 269 -2.01 -23.16 31.01
C LEU A 269 -3.19 -24.13 31.09
N LEU A 270 -4.12 -24.04 30.14
CA LEU A 270 -5.33 -24.85 30.08
C LEU A 270 -5.14 -26.17 29.31
N ASN A 271 -3.94 -26.38 28.75
CA ASN A 271 -3.62 -27.52 27.89
C ASN A 271 -4.64 -27.71 26.74
N VAL A 272 -4.95 -26.63 26.04
CA VAL A 272 -5.87 -26.62 24.89
C VAL A 272 -5.18 -26.08 23.65
N PRO A 273 -5.63 -26.44 22.45
CA PRO A 273 -5.13 -25.84 21.21
C PRO A 273 -5.36 -24.33 21.19
N LEU A 274 -4.41 -23.55 20.67
CA LEU A 274 -4.53 -22.11 20.53
C LEU A 274 -5.79 -21.71 19.74
N SER A 275 -6.16 -22.49 18.74
CA SER A 275 -7.37 -22.30 17.93
C SER A 275 -8.70 -22.43 18.68
N THR A 276 -8.68 -22.92 19.92
CA THR A 276 -9.88 -22.98 20.79
C THR A 276 -9.99 -21.77 21.72
N THR A 277 -8.97 -20.95 21.81
CA THR A 277 -9.00 -19.70 22.57
C THR A 277 -9.61 -18.56 21.75
N VAL A 278 -10.08 -17.53 22.44
CA VAL A 278 -10.67 -16.34 21.83
C VAL A 278 -9.86 -15.11 22.24
N LYS A 279 -9.38 -14.39 21.26
CA LYS A 279 -8.68 -13.11 21.41
C LYS A 279 -9.72 -11.99 21.43
N SER A 280 -9.76 -11.20 22.50
CA SER A 280 -10.65 -10.06 22.65
C SER A 280 -9.86 -8.76 22.42
N LEU A 281 -10.16 -8.04 21.35
CA LEU A 281 -9.56 -6.77 21.00
C LEU A 281 -10.58 -5.65 21.18
N VAL A 282 -10.18 -4.55 21.83
CA VAL A 282 -11.07 -3.41 22.03
C VAL A 282 -10.66 -2.28 21.10
N LEU A 283 -11.59 -1.88 20.27
CA LEU A 283 -11.44 -0.80 19.31
C LEU A 283 -12.35 0.37 19.69
N ALA A 284 -12.02 1.55 19.21
CA ALA A 284 -12.83 2.75 19.37
C ALA A 284 -12.97 3.47 18.03
N THR A 285 -14.18 3.97 17.76
CA THR A 285 -14.45 4.90 16.65
C THR A 285 -14.81 6.25 17.24
N ASP A 286 -14.22 7.33 16.71
CA ASP A 286 -14.35 8.67 17.25
C ASP A 286 -15.22 9.53 16.34
N THR A 287 -16.14 10.28 16.94
CA THR A 287 -16.85 11.37 16.26
C THR A 287 -16.14 12.67 16.58
N LEU A 288 -15.75 13.40 15.55
CA LEU A 288 -15.04 14.68 15.67
C LEU A 288 -16.01 15.85 15.47
N ASN A 289 -15.73 16.99 16.12
CA ASN A 289 -16.39 18.26 15.81
C ASN A 289 -15.71 18.96 14.62
N GLU A 290 -16.21 20.13 14.24
CA GLU A 290 -15.65 20.92 13.14
C GLU A 290 -14.20 21.39 13.39
N GLN A 291 -13.76 21.39 14.64
CA GLN A 291 -12.41 21.75 15.07
C GLN A 291 -11.45 20.53 15.10
N GLY A 292 -11.96 19.32 14.80
CA GLY A 292 -11.18 18.08 14.83
C GLY A 292 -10.99 17.47 16.22
N GLU A 293 -11.74 17.92 17.22
CA GLU A 293 -11.68 17.38 18.58
C GLU A 293 -12.66 16.22 18.74
N ILE A 294 -12.30 15.21 19.52
CA ILE A 294 -13.16 14.05 19.80
C ILE A 294 -14.30 14.48 20.72
N VAL A 295 -15.53 14.43 20.22
CA VAL A 295 -16.75 14.73 21.00
C VAL A 295 -17.43 13.47 21.52
N LYS A 296 -17.20 12.33 20.88
CA LYS A 296 -17.76 11.04 21.30
C LYS A 296 -16.90 9.90 20.78
N SER A 297 -16.68 8.91 21.64
CA SER A 297 -16.06 7.65 21.25
C SER A 297 -17.06 6.50 21.45
N GLN A 298 -17.16 5.62 20.48
CA GLN A 298 -17.90 4.37 20.61
C GLN A 298 -16.90 3.22 20.71
N VAL A 299 -17.09 2.39 21.75
CA VAL A 299 -16.20 1.26 22.03
C VAL A 299 -16.79 -0.03 21.45
N TRP A 300 -15.94 -0.83 20.85
CA TRP A 300 -16.28 -2.08 20.17
C TRP A 300 -15.43 -3.22 20.71
N LEU A 301 -16.03 -4.38 20.92
CA LEU A 301 -15.32 -5.61 21.26
C LEU A 301 -15.25 -6.51 20.04
N LEU A 302 -14.05 -6.65 19.48
CA LEU A 302 -13.77 -7.55 18.37
C LEU A 302 -13.27 -8.89 18.91
N LEU A 303 -13.95 -9.97 18.53
CA LEU A 303 -13.60 -11.33 18.93
C LEU A 303 -12.95 -12.06 17.75
N LEU A 304 -11.77 -12.58 17.97
CA LEU A 304 -11.02 -13.38 17.00
C LEU A 304 -10.67 -14.74 17.59
N ARG A 305 -10.51 -15.73 16.75
CA ARG A 305 -9.90 -17.01 17.15
C ARG A 305 -8.45 -16.74 17.60
N GLY A 306 -7.99 -17.38 18.67
CA GLY A 306 -6.72 -17.03 19.30
C GLY A 306 -5.48 -17.15 18.41
N ASP A 307 -5.52 -18.01 17.40
CA ASP A 307 -4.46 -18.19 16.40
C ASP A 307 -4.60 -17.27 15.16
N HIS A 308 -5.57 -16.34 15.16
CA HIS A 308 -5.77 -15.37 14.10
C HIS A 308 -5.25 -13.98 14.50
N ASP A 309 -4.72 -13.25 13.51
CA ASP A 309 -4.42 -11.84 13.64
C ASP A 309 -5.55 -10.97 13.05
N MET A 310 -5.64 -9.75 13.55
CA MET A 310 -6.61 -8.78 13.07
C MET A 310 -6.21 -8.30 11.68
N ASN A 311 -7.15 -8.35 10.74
CA ASN A 311 -7.01 -7.71 9.44
C ASN A 311 -7.74 -6.36 9.48
N GLU A 312 -6.98 -5.27 9.55
CA GLU A 312 -7.50 -3.91 9.69
C GLU A 312 -8.38 -3.49 8.51
N VAL A 313 -8.02 -3.91 7.28
CA VAL A 313 -8.81 -3.63 6.07
C VAL A 313 -10.20 -4.28 6.16
N LYS A 314 -10.29 -5.50 6.67
CA LYS A 314 -11.58 -6.19 6.87
C LYS A 314 -12.38 -5.56 8.00
N VAL A 315 -11.72 -5.18 9.09
CA VAL A 315 -12.36 -4.48 10.22
C VAL A 315 -12.93 -3.14 9.77
N GLY A 316 -12.18 -2.35 8.99
CA GLY A 316 -12.64 -1.08 8.44
C GLY A 316 -13.87 -1.17 7.53
N LYS A 317 -14.25 -2.38 7.09
CA LYS A 317 -15.48 -2.63 6.29
C LYS A 317 -16.67 -3.05 7.14
N LEU A 318 -16.49 -3.25 8.44
CA LEU A 318 -17.59 -3.56 9.33
C LEU A 318 -18.46 -2.33 9.57
N PRO A 319 -19.79 -2.51 9.73
CA PRO A 319 -20.69 -1.39 10.01
C PRO A 319 -20.22 -0.59 11.23
N GLY A 320 -20.08 0.72 11.07
CA GLY A 320 -19.63 1.65 12.12
C GLY A 320 -18.11 1.74 12.28
N MET A 321 -17.31 1.04 11.46
CA MET A 321 -15.85 1.13 11.43
C MET A 321 -15.32 1.86 10.19
N ASP A 322 -16.18 2.12 9.22
CA ASP A 322 -15.88 2.73 7.91
C ASP A 322 -15.38 4.19 8.01
N THR A 323 -15.65 4.87 9.11
CA THR A 323 -15.13 6.21 9.40
C THR A 323 -13.70 6.22 9.97
N GLY A 324 -13.10 5.04 10.14
CA GLY A 324 -11.82 4.84 10.79
C GLY A 324 -11.99 4.38 12.25
N PHE A 325 -11.00 3.64 12.73
CA PHE A 325 -10.95 3.14 14.09
C PHE A 325 -9.53 3.20 14.66
N ARG A 326 -9.43 3.10 15.96
CA ARG A 326 -8.18 2.96 16.73
C ARG A 326 -8.33 1.89 17.79
N PHE A 327 -7.23 1.43 18.35
CA PHE A 327 -7.30 0.67 19.60
C PHE A 327 -7.81 1.58 20.73
N ALA A 328 -8.70 1.04 21.54
CA ALA A 328 -9.17 1.74 22.72
C ALA A 328 -8.03 1.92 23.74
N THR A 329 -8.04 3.02 24.44
CA THR A 329 -7.08 3.31 25.50
C THR A 329 -7.41 2.48 26.77
N VAL A 330 -6.42 2.28 27.63
CA VAL A 330 -6.61 1.55 28.90
C VAL A 330 -7.75 2.15 29.74
N PRO A 331 -7.86 3.49 29.93
CA PRO A 331 -8.98 4.07 30.64
C PRO A 331 -10.35 3.79 30.01
N GLU A 332 -10.46 3.82 28.67
CA GLU A 332 -11.71 3.47 27.97
C GLU A 332 -12.10 2.02 28.21
N ILE A 333 -11.12 1.12 28.17
CA ILE A 333 -11.34 -0.32 28.41
C ILE A 333 -11.81 -0.54 29.84
N GLU A 334 -11.10 0.03 30.84
CA GLU A 334 -11.44 -0.10 32.25
C GLU A 334 -12.82 0.50 32.56
N ALA A 335 -13.13 1.67 31.99
CA ALA A 335 -14.42 2.32 32.18
C ALA A 335 -15.60 1.52 31.59
N HIS A 336 -15.36 0.85 30.45
CA HIS A 336 -16.43 0.16 29.73
C HIS A 336 -16.66 -1.30 30.17
N PHE A 337 -15.56 -1.99 30.49
CA PHE A 337 -15.59 -3.44 30.82
C PHE A 337 -15.28 -3.74 32.29
N GLY A 338 -14.84 -2.78 33.07
CA GLY A 338 -14.46 -2.99 34.47
C GLY A 338 -13.23 -3.89 34.65
N SER A 339 -12.45 -4.08 33.60
CA SER A 339 -11.30 -4.99 33.58
C SER A 339 -10.15 -4.40 32.79
N LYS A 340 -8.92 -4.83 33.10
CA LYS A 340 -7.70 -4.43 32.40
C LYS A 340 -7.56 -5.13 31.06
N PRO A 341 -6.82 -4.54 30.09
CA PRO A 341 -6.42 -5.24 28.86
C PRO A 341 -5.75 -6.58 29.16
N GLY A 342 -6.05 -7.59 28.35
CA GLY A 342 -5.55 -8.97 28.51
C GLY A 342 -6.40 -9.89 29.36
N TYR A 343 -7.46 -9.35 30.03
CA TYR A 343 -8.38 -10.12 30.88
C TYR A 343 -9.83 -9.89 30.47
N LEU A 344 -10.06 -9.64 29.19
CA LEU A 344 -11.39 -9.39 28.64
C LEU A 344 -11.97 -10.63 28.00
N GLY A 345 -13.27 -10.81 28.17
CA GLY A 345 -14.04 -11.85 27.51
C GLY A 345 -15.41 -11.35 27.06
N PRO A 346 -16.10 -12.12 26.22
CA PRO A 346 -17.42 -11.74 25.70
C PRO A 346 -18.56 -11.90 26.73
N ILE A 347 -18.27 -12.44 27.92
CA ILE A 347 -19.25 -12.78 28.97
C ILE A 347 -18.76 -12.22 30.30
#